data_d37f68f9cdcc4d7f3df049fddd84b264
#
_entry.id   d37f68f9cdcc4d7f3df049fddd84b264
#
_cell.length_a   1.000
_cell.length_b   1.000
_cell.length_c   1.000
_cell.angle_alpha   90.00
_cell.angle_beta   90.00
_cell.angle_gamma   90.00
#
_symmetry.space_group_name_H-M   'P 1'
#
loop_
_entity.id
_entity.type
_entity.pdbx_description
1 polymer ?
#
loop_
_entity_poly.entity_id
_entity_poly.type
_entity_poly.pdbx_seq_one_letter_code
_entity_poly.pdbx_strand_id
1 'polypeptide(L)'
;MGTENRESCSQRDSAERKGYVRAHRSFNRIWKERDSAEPDILSKILDKDNLNRAYKRVKANKGAPGVDGMTIEAALPWLRENNHELVERIRKGKYTPFPVRRVEIPKPDGGMRKLGIPTVIDRIIQQAMLQQLMPIYEPLFSDDSFGYRPGRGAKDAIFRIKEYIEQGYTRAVVLDLSKYFDTLNHTILLNLLRKQVKDERD
;
A
#
# COMPACT_ATOMS: atom_id res chain seq x y z
N MET A 1 -47.59 22.61 1.48
CA MET A 1 -46.38 23.09 0.79
C MET A 1 -45.23 22.30 1.32
N GLY A 2 -44.60 21.45 0.51
CA GLY A 2 -43.41 20.68 0.93
C GLY A 2 -43.28 19.32 0.24
N THR A 3 -43.22 19.29 -1.10
CA THR A 3 -43.03 18.06 -1.87
C THR A 3 -41.96 18.18 -2.96
N GLU A 4 -40.79 18.77 -2.65
CA GLU A 4 -39.78 18.99 -3.70
C GLU A 4 -38.36 18.45 -3.37
N ASN A 5 -38.18 17.52 -2.45
CA ASN A 5 -36.80 17.08 -2.12
C ASN A 5 -36.56 15.56 -2.20
N ARG A 6 -37.41 14.77 -2.84
CA ARG A 6 -37.16 13.31 -2.93
C ARG A 6 -36.60 12.81 -4.27
N GLU A 7 -36.72 13.58 -5.35
CA GLU A 7 -36.23 13.11 -6.67
C GLU A 7 -34.71 13.30 -6.91
N SER A 8 -34.08 14.24 -6.22
CA SER A 8 -32.62 14.48 -6.41
C SER A 8 -31.71 13.42 -5.77
N CYS A 9 -32.21 12.66 -4.80
CA CYS A 9 -31.42 11.63 -4.11
C CYS A 9 -31.30 10.32 -4.93
N SER A 10 -32.38 9.91 -5.62
CA SER A 10 -32.39 8.64 -6.36
C SER A 10 -31.53 8.66 -7.64
N GLN A 11 -31.38 9.82 -8.28
CA GLN A 11 -30.54 9.95 -9.47
C GLN A 11 -29.02 9.95 -9.14
N ARG A 12 -28.63 10.46 -7.96
CA ARG A 12 -27.21 10.41 -7.50
C ARG A 12 -26.78 8.98 -7.16
N ASP A 13 -27.62 8.23 -6.45
CA ASP A 13 -27.33 6.82 -6.12
C ASP A 13 -27.17 5.94 -7.38
N SER A 14 -27.87 6.25 -8.46
CA SER A 14 -27.78 5.50 -9.72
C SER A 14 -26.47 5.82 -10.48
N ALA A 15 -25.94 7.04 -10.38
CA ALA A 15 -24.68 7.44 -11.01
C ALA A 15 -23.46 6.85 -10.27
N GLU A 16 -23.50 6.84 -8.94
CA GLU A 16 -22.46 6.20 -8.12
C GLU A 16 -22.43 4.68 -8.32
N ARG A 17 -23.59 4.02 -8.35
CA ARG A 17 -23.67 2.58 -8.68
C ARG A 17 -23.17 2.26 -10.09
N LYS A 18 -23.39 3.12 -11.08
CA LYS A 18 -22.86 2.94 -12.44
C LYS A 18 -21.33 3.10 -12.49
N GLY A 19 -20.76 4.01 -11.71
CA GLY A 19 -19.32 4.18 -11.56
C GLY A 19 -18.67 2.93 -10.94
N TYR A 20 -19.26 2.39 -9.88
CA TYR A 20 -18.78 1.18 -9.20
C TYR A 20 -18.85 -0.06 -10.10
N VAL A 21 -19.94 -0.22 -10.86
CA VAL A 21 -20.12 -1.32 -11.82
C VAL A 21 -19.16 -1.21 -13.01
N ARG A 22 -18.78 0.00 -13.45
CA ARG A 22 -17.79 0.22 -14.51
C ARG A 22 -16.38 -0.16 -14.06
N ALA A 23 -15.97 0.20 -12.85
CA ALA A 23 -14.70 -0.21 -12.27
C ALA A 23 -14.60 -1.74 -12.16
N HIS A 24 -15.67 -2.40 -11.72
CA HIS A 24 -15.72 -3.87 -11.60
C HIS A 24 -15.71 -4.59 -12.97
N ARG A 25 -16.29 -4.01 -14.02
CA ARG A 25 -16.27 -4.58 -15.39
C ARG A 25 -14.89 -4.40 -16.06
N SER A 26 -14.25 -3.28 -15.88
CA SER A 26 -12.88 -3.05 -16.36
C SER A 26 -11.89 -4.01 -15.71
N PHE A 27 -12.06 -4.26 -14.43
CA PHE A 27 -11.32 -5.21 -13.63
C PHE A 27 -11.37 -6.65 -14.18
N ASN A 28 -12.57 -7.18 -14.45
CA ASN A 28 -12.72 -8.52 -14.99
C ASN A 28 -12.14 -8.71 -16.40
N ARG A 29 -11.94 -7.61 -17.17
CA ARG A 29 -11.35 -7.65 -18.50
C ARG A 29 -9.83 -7.80 -18.46
N ILE A 30 -9.17 -7.12 -17.52
CA ILE A 30 -7.71 -7.17 -17.32
C ILE A 30 -7.27 -8.58 -16.85
N TRP A 31 -8.15 -9.31 -16.15
CA TRP A 31 -7.82 -10.63 -15.58
C TRP A 31 -8.02 -11.82 -16.52
N LYS A 32 -8.82 -11.66 -17.59
CA LYS A 32 -9.05 -12.75 -18.56
C LYS A 32 -7.88 -13.00 -19.51
N GLU A 33 -6.91 -12.11 -19.58
CA GLU A 33 -5.78 -12.18 -20.51
C GLU A 33 -4.44 -12.57 -19.84
N ARG A 34 -4.44 -12.96 -18.56
CA ARG A 34 -3.21 -13.47 -17.94
C ARG A 34 -3.03 -14.95 -18.22
N ASP A 35 -2.12 -15.22 -19.15
CA ASP A 35 -1.62 -16.56 -19.44
C ASP A 35 -1.07 -17.25 -18.19
N SER A 36 -1.36 -18.55 -18.07
CA SER A 36 -0.97 -19.45 -16.98
C SER A 36 0.56 -19.71 -16.88
N ALA A 37 1.37 -19.00 -17.65
CA ALA A 37 2.83 -19.13 -17.71
C ALA A 37 3.60 -18.06 -16.93
N GLU A 38 2.94 -17.09 -16.27
CA GLU A 38 3.65 -16.07 -15.50
C GLU A 38 4.16 -16.61 -14.15
N PRO A 39 5.43 -16.30 -13.78
CA PRO A 39 5.97 -16.70 -12.48
C PRO A 39 5.09 -16.15 -11.35
N ASP A 40 4.93 -16.94 -10.29
CA ASP A 40 4.16 -16.57 -9.12
C ASP A 40 4.65 -15.25 -8.51
N ILE A 41 3.79 -14.56 -7.76
CA ILE A 41 4.10 -13.24 -7.20
C ILE A 41 5.31 -13.29 -6.25
N LEU A 42 5.48 -14.39 -5.49
CA LEU A 42 6.63 -14.55 -4.60
C LEU A 42 7.94 -14.67 -5.38
N SER A 43 7.95 -15.40 -6.49
CA SER A 43 9.13 -15.49 -7.37
C SER A 43 9.48 -14.11 -7.96
N LYS A 44 8.49 -13.30 -8.35
CA LYS A 44 8.70 -11.91 -8.78
C LYS A 44 9.23 -11.03 -7.66
N ILE A 45 8.73 -11.18 -6.43
CA ILE A 45 9.22 -10.44 -5.25
C ILE A 45 10.67 -10.77 -4.97
N LEU A 46 11.03 -12.05 -5.00
CA LEU A 46 12.37 -12.57 -4.66
C LEU A 46 13.34 -12.54 -5.84
N ASP A 47 12.91 -12.04 -6.99
CA ASP A 47 13.78 -11.86 -8.15
C ASP A 47 14.96 -10.93 -7.83
N LYS A 48 16.14 -11.27 -8.35
CA LYS A 48 17.40 -10.56 -8.07
C LYS A 48 17.32 -9.08 -8.44
N ASP A 49 16.73 -8.77 -9.59
CA ASP A 49 16.65 -7.39 -10.05
C ASP A 49 15.64 -6.59 -9.23
N ASN A 50 14.54 -7.25 -8.80
CA ASN A 50 13.58 -6.65 -7.90
C ASN A 50 14.19 -6.33 -6.53
N LEU A 51 14.93 -7.26 -5.94
CA LEU A 51 15.64 -7.06 -4.66
C LEU A 51 16.71 -5.97 -4.78
N ASN A 52 17.46 -5.92 -5.89
CA ASN A 52 18.43 -4.86 -6.13
C ASN A 52 17.78 -3.47 -6.24
N ARG A 53 16.63 -3.35 -6.91
CA ARG A 53 15.86 -2.10 -6.95
C ARG A 53 15.35 -1.70 -5.57
N ALA A 54 14.85 -2.68 -4.80
CA ALA A 54 14.39 -2.45 -3.43
C ALA A 54 15.54 -1.94 -2.53
N TYR A 55 16.70 -2.58 -2.57
CA TYR A 55 17.89 -2.09 -1.86
C TYR A 55 18.25 -0.65 -2.23
N LYS A 56 18.32 -0.33 -3.53
CA LYS A 56 18.63 1.03 -4.00
C LYS A 56 17.63 2.05 -3.46
N ARG A 57 16.34 1.70 -3.44
CA ARG A 57 15.29 2.58 -2.93
C ARG A 57 15.42 2.81 -1.42
N VAL A 58 15.63 1.73 -0.65
CA VAL A 58 15.84 1.82 0.80
C VAL A 58 17.11 2.63 1.13
N LYS A 59 18.19 2.44 0.36
CA LYS A 59 19.43 3.21 0.49
C LYS A 59 19.20 4.71 0.24
N ALA A 60 18.45 5.05 -0.79
CA ALA A 60 18.15 6.45 -1.12
C ALA A 60 17.38 7.17 0.01
N ASN A 61 16.58 6.45 0.78
CA ASN A 61 15.80 7.01 1.90
C ASN A 61 16.64 7.30 3.16
N LYS A 62 17.90 6.86 3.23
CA LYS A 62 18.85 7.13 4.35
C LYS A 62 18.28 6.91 5.75
N GLY A 63 17.42 5.91 5.92
CA GLY A 63 16.71 5.66 7.18
C GLY A 63 17.64 5.11 8.28
N ALA A 64 17.30 5.38 9.54
CA ALA A 64 18.03 4.89 10.71
C ALA A 64 18.04 3.36 10.82
N PRO A 65 19.04 2.73 11.50
CA PRO A 65 19.07 1.29 11.74
C PRO A 65 17.90 0.83 12.62
N GLY A 66 17.52 -0.44 12.46
CA GLY A 66 16.50 -1.11 13.27
C GLY A 66 17.00 -1.52 14.65
N VAL A 67 16.37 -2.54 15.22
CA VAL A 67 16.73 -3.11 16.53
C VAL A 67 18.07 -3.84 16.49
N ASP A 68 18.45 -4.37 15.34
CA ASP A 68 19.70 -5.09 15.07
C ASP A 68 20.93 -4.18 14.94
N GLY A 69 20.72 -2.86 14.90
CA GLY A 69 21.78 -1.88 14.71
C GLY A 69 22.42 -1.86 13.32
N MET A 70 21.96 -2.71 12.38
CA MET A 70 22.52 -2.78 11.02
C MET A 70 22.29 -1.47 10.27
N THR A 71 23.37 -0.88 9.75
CA THR A 71 23.29 0.30 8.89
C THR A 71 22.99 -0.10 7.44
N ILE A 72 22.59 0.88 6.63
CA ILE A 72 22.31 0.65 5.20
C ILE A 72 23.59 0.22 4.45
N GLU A 73 24.74 0.75 4.84
CA GLU A 73 26.03 0.42 4.26
C GLU A 73 26.44 -1.03 4.57
N ALA A 74 26.17 -1.50 5.79
CA ALA A 74 26.42 -2.87 6.23
C ALA A 74 25.48 -3.90 5.58
N ALA A 75 24.31 -3.48 5.13
CA ALA A 75 23.32 -4.38 4.55
C ALA A 75 23.78 -5.00 3.21
N LEU A 76 24.54 -4.30 2.38
CA LEU A 76 24.98 -4.83 1.09
C LEU A 76 26.01 -5.96 1.21
N PRO A 77 27.09 -5.84 2.00
CA PRO A 77 27.98 -6.95 2.29
C PRO A 77 27.22 -8.15 2.87
N TRP A 78 26.37 -7.91 3.86
CA TRP A 78 25.58 -8.96 4.48
C TRP A 78 24.67 -9.69 3.47
N LEU A 79 23.99 -8.97 2.59
CA LEU A 79 23.15 -9.56 1.54
C LEU A 79 23.97 -10.39 0.54
N ARG A 80 25.20 -9.99 0.22
CA ARG A 80 26.05 -10.79 -0.69
C ARG A 80 26.38 -12.17 -0.13
N GLU A 81 26.53 -12.27 1.18
CA GLU A 81 26.85 -13.51 1.87
C GLU A 81 25.61 -14.34 2.19
N ASN A 82 24.51 -13.69 2.57
CA ASN A 82 23.33 -14.36 3.16
C ASN A 82 22.10 -14.38 2.26
N ASN A 83 22.14 -13.80 1.05
CA ASN A 83 20.96 -13.69 0.20
C ASN A 83 20.31 -15.03 -0.14
N HIS A 84 21.12 -16.07 -0.40
CA HIS A 84 20.59 -17.41 -0.72
C HIS A 84 19.78 -17.99 0.44
N GLU A 85 20.32 -17.92 1.65
CA GLU A 85 19.62 -18.40 2.85
C GLU A 85 18.36 -17.58 3.14
N LEU A 86 18.42 -16.27 3.01
CA LEU A 86 17.30 -15.37 3.19
C LEU A 86 16.15 -15.72 2.25
N VAL A 87 16.43 -15.86 0.94
CA VAL A 87 15.45 -16.21 -0.09
C VAL A 87 14.83 -17.58 0.21
N GLU A 88 15.64 -18.57 0.56
CA GLU A 88 15.16 -19.90 0.90
C GLU A 88 14.26 -19.89 2.15
N ARG A 89 14.60 -19.14 3.17
CA ARG A 89 13.77 -18.98 4.37
C ARG A 89 12.42 -18.35 4.05
N ILE A 90 12.40 -17.32 3.18
CA ILE A 90 11.16 -16.69 2.75
C ILE A 90 10.32 -17.68 1.92
N ARG A 91 10.92 -18.38 0.95
CA ARG A 91 10.22 -19.41 0.13
C ARG A 91 9.58 -20.51 0.96
N LYS A 92 10.25 -20.91 2.04
CA LYS A 92 9.76 -21.95 2.96
C LYS A 92 8.80 -21.43 4.05
N GLY A 93 8.39 -20.16 4.00
CA GLY A 93 7.55 -19.55 5.02
C GLY A 93 8.18 -19.47 6.42
N LYS A 94 9.51 -19.62 6.50
CA LYS A 94 10.27 -19.62 7.78
C LYS A 94 10.90 -18.26 8.12
N TYR A 95 10.68 -17.26 7.31
CA TYR A 95 11.16 -15.93 7.58
C TYR A 95 10.23 -15.24 8.61
N THR A 96 10.83 -14.78 9.70
CA THR A 96 10.12 -13.97 10.71
C THR A 96 10.80 -12.60 10.77
N PRO A 97 10.07 -11.51 10.52
CA PRO A 97 10.59 -10.16 10.66
C PRO A 97 11.06 -9.88 12.09
N PHE A 98 12.08 -9.06 12.24
CA PHE A 98 12.52 -8.61 13.55
C PHE A 98 11.51 -7.63 14.18
N PRO A 99 11.48 -7.54 15.52
CA PRO A 99 10.73 -6.48 16.20
C PRO A 99 11.20 -5.10 15.73
N VAL A 100 10.29 -4.14 15.64
CA VAL A 100 10.64 -2.77 15.28
C VAL A 100 11.32 -2.06 16.45
N ARG A 101 12.33 -1.24 16.18
CA ARG A 101 12.91 -0.34 17.16
C ARG A 101 11.95 0.82 17.40
N ARG A 102 11.43 0.98 18.61
CA ARG A 102 10.55 2.08 18.98
C ARG A 102 11.32 3.36 19.24
N VAL A 103 10.83 4.45 18.65
CA VAL A 103 11.32 5.81 18.89
C VAL A 103 10.12 6.71 19.13
N GLU A 104 10.21 7.59 20.13
CA GLU A 104 9.18 8.57 20.41
C GLU A 104 9.58 9.93 19.80
N ILE A 105 8.65 10.52 19.05
CA ILE A 105 8.84 11.82 18.41
C ILE A 105 7.81 12.78 18.98
N PRO A 106 8.22 13.97 19.47
CA PRO A 106 7.28 14.97 19.97
C PRO A 106 6.41 15.47 18.81
N LYS A 107 5.11 15.63 19.09
CA LYS A 107 4.16 16.27 18.19
C LYS A 107 4.12 17.78 18.44
N PRO A 108 3.69 18.58 17.45
CA PRO A 108 3.52 20.03 17.63
C PRO A 108 2.48 20.40 18.71
N ASP A 109 1.54 19.52 19.00
CA ASP A 109 0.48 19.67 20.01
C ASP A 109 0.91 19.27 21.43
N GLY A 110 2.21 18.95 21.64
CA GLY A 110 2.78 18.52 22.94
C GLY A 110 2.63 17.04 23.23
N GLY A 111 1.98 16.26 22.39
CA GLY A 111 1.89 14.80 22.52
C GLY A 111 3.14 14.07 22.00
N MET A 112 3.26 12.76 22.27
CA MET A 112 4.32 11.90 21.74
C MET A 112 3.77 10.98 20.65
N ARG A 113 4.49 10.88 19.53
CA ARG A 113 4.21 9.93 18.46
C ARG A 113 5.19 8.77 18.55
N LYS A 114 4.67 7.56 18.70
CA LYS A 114 5.48 6.34 18.66
C LYS A 114 5.74 5.93 17.23
N LEU A 115 7.02 5.84 16.86
CA LEU A 115 7.46 5.36 15.54
C LEU A 115 8.15 4.01 15.71
N GLY A 116 7.78 3.05 14.86
CA GLY A 116 8.48 1.76 14.75
C GLY A 116 9.44 1.78 13.56
N ILE A 117 10.71 1.50 13.79
CA ILE A 117 11.75 1.43 12.75
C ILE A 117 12.09 -0.05 12.52
N PRO A 118 11.69 -0.67 11.39
CA PRO A 118 12.08 -2.02 11.03
C PRO A 118 13.57 -2.13 10.72
N THR A 119 14.14 -3.34 10.73
CA THR A 119 15.53 -3.57 10.30
C THR A 119 15.71 -3.19 8.83
N VAL A 120 16.96 -3.00 8.41
CA VAL A 120 17.25 -2.66 7.01
C VAL A 120 16.80 -3.79 6.09
N ILE A 121 17.01 -5.04 6.47
CA ILE A 121 16.60 -6.23 5.69
C ILE A 121 15.09 -6.31 5.57
N ASP A 122 14.34 -6.13 6.67
CA ASP A 122 12.88 -6.10 6.62
C ASP A 122 12.35 -5.00 5.69
N ARG A 123 12.95 -3.81 5.72
CA ARG A 123 12.59 -2.72 4.81
C ARG A 123 12.85 -3.05 3.34
N ILE A 124 13.94 -3.77 3.04
CA ILE A 124 14.24 -4.21 1.66
C ILE A 124 13.19 -5.21 1.19
N ILE A 125 12.80 -6.18 2.03
CA ILE A 125 11.76 -7.15 1.72
C ILE A 125 10.41 -6.45 1.51
N GLN A 126 10.02 -5.55 2.43
CA GLN A 126 8.79 -4.75 2.31
C GLN A 126 8.78 -3.91 1.02
N GLN A 127 9.91 -3.30 0.66
CA GLN A 127 10.04 -2.53 -0.56
C GLN A 127 9.95 -3.44 -1.80
N ALA A 128 10.53 -4.64 -1.76
CA ALA A 128 10.43 -5.61 -2.85
C ALA A 128 8.99 -6.09 -3.07
N MET A 129 8.25 -6.34 -1.97
CA MET A 129 6.81 -6.64 -2.02
C MET A 129 6.01 -5.48 -2.61
N LEU A 130 6.24 -4.26 -2.13
CA LEU A 130 5.56 -3.07 -2.62
C LEU A 130 5.72 -2.89 -4.14
N GLN A 131 6.90 -3.12 -4.67
CA GLN A 131 7.19 -2.98 -6.11
C GLN A 131 6.39 -3.95 -6.99
N GLN A 132 6.04 -5.12 -6.46
CA GLN A 132 5.25 -6.11 -7.19
C GLN A 132 3.74 -5.98 -6.94
N LEU A 133 3.34 -5.52 -5.76
CA LEU A 133 1.93 -5.33 -5.43
C LEU A 133 1.37 -4.02 -6.01
N MET A 134 2.18 -2.97 -6.08
CA MET A 134 1.74 -1.66 -6.56
C MET A 134 1.10 -1.72 -7.97
N PRO A 135 1.67 -2.37 -8.99
CA PRO A 135 1.05 -2.48 -10.31
C PRO A 135 -0.29 -3.21 -10.31
N ILE A 136 -0.53 -4.07 -9.31
CA ILE A 136 -1.78 -4.83 -9.16
C ILE A 136 -2.88 -3.95 -8.56
N TYR A 137 -2.53 -3.16 -7.52
CA TYR A 137 -3.51 -2.42 -6.73
C TYR A 137 -3.72 -0.97 -7.19
N GLU A 138 -2.70 -0.34 -7.77
CA GLU A 138 -2.78 1.06 -8.20
C GLU A 138 -3.98 1.33 -9.15
N PRO A 139 -4.28 0.46 -10.14
CA PRO A 139 -5.43 0.65 -11.01
C PRO A 139 -6.80 0.47 -10.34
N LEU A 140 -6.82 -0.08 -9.11
CA LEU A 140 -8.07 -0.35 -8.38
C LEU A 140 -8.48 0.80 -7.48
N PHE A 141 -7.58 1.71 -7.19
CA PHE A 141 -7.88 2.84 -6.33
C PHE A 141 -8.71 3.89 -7.07
N SER A 142 -9.62 4.54 -6.33
CA SER A 142 -10.40 5.67 -6.84
C SER A 142 -9.48 6.79 -7.35
N ASP A 143 -9.91 7.50 -8.39
CA ASP A 143 -9.22 8.68 -8.88
C ASP A 143 -9.16 9.81 -7.85
N ASP A 144 -10.05 9.80 -6.87
CA ASP A 144 -10.09 10.75 -5.76
C ASP A 144 -9.24 10.31 -4.55
N SER A 145 -8.50 9.21 -4.66
CA SER A 145 -7.53 8.77 -3.65
C SER A 145 -6.15 9.34 -3.96
N PHE A 146 -5.56 10.10 -3.03
CA PHE A 146 -4.29 10.82 -3.23
C PHE A 146 -3.20 10.41 -2.25
N GLY A 147 -3.53 9.80 -1.12
CA GLY A 147 -2.58 9.41 -0.08
C GLY A 147 -1.72 8.21 -0.48
N TYR A 148 -0.39 8.33 -0.30
CA TYR A 148 0.59 7.25 -0.49
C TYR A 148 0.60 6.61 -1.89
N ARG A 149 0.13 7.31 -2.90
CA ARG A 149 0.11 6.85 -4.30
C ARG A 149 1.21 7.51 -5.13
N PRO A 150 1.81 6.78 -6.10
CA PRO A 150 2.82 7.33 -6.99
C PRO A 150 2.24 8.45 -7.86
N GLY A 151 2.98 9.56 -7.97
CA GLY A 151 2.58 10.69 -8.81
C GLY A 151 1.38 11.49 -8.32
N ARG A 152 0.87 11.21 -7.11
CA ARG A 152 -0.24 11.92 -6.48
C ARG A 152 0.18 12.48 -5.13
N GLY A 153 -0.38 13.62 -4.74
CA GLY A 153 -0.05 14.28 -3.48
C GLY A 153 -1.14 15.20 -2.95
N ALA A 154 -0.87 15.81 -1.80
CA ALA A 154 -1.83 16.71 -1.15
C ALA A 154 -2.25 17.89 -2.04
N LYS A 155 -1.36 18.38 -2.90
CA LYS A 155 -1.66 19.46 -3.83
C LYS A 155 -2.74 19.05 -4.83
N ASP A 156 -2.66 17.83 -5.35
CA ASP A 156 -3.65 17.31 -6.31
C ASP A 156 -5.01 17.10 -5.64
N ALA A 157 -5.02 16.66 -4.38
CA ALA A 157 -6.24 16.58 -3.58
C ALA A 157 -6.90 17.94 -3.38
N ILE A 158 -6.12 19.00 -3.13
CA ILE A 158 -6.64 20.38 -3.01
C ILE A 158 -7.25 20.84 -4.33
N PHE A 159 -6.60 20.59 -5.46
CA PHE A 159 -7.17 20.91 -6.77
C PHE A 159 -8.47 20.17 -7.03
N ARG A 160 -8.55 18.90 -6.65
CA ARG A 160 -9.77 18.12 -6.80
C ARG A 160 -10.93 18.64 -5.95
N ILE A 161 -10.65 19.07 -4.72
CA ILE A 161 -11.64 19.72 -3.86
C ILE A 161 -12.13 21.01 -4.51
N LYS A 162 -11.22 21.83 -5.10
CA LYS A 162 -11.59 23.05 -5.80
C LYS A 162 -12.53 22.78 -6.98
N GLU A 163 -12.23 21.75 -7.79
CA GLU A 163 -13.12 21.33 -8.88
C GLU A 163 -14.52 20.97 -8.38
N TYR A 164 -14.66 20.27 -7.25
CA TYR A 164 -15.95 19.96 -6.66
C TYR A 164 -16.70 21.21 -6.20
N ILE A 165 -15.99 22.19 -5.62
CA ILE A 165 -16.60 23.48 -5.24
C ILE A 165 -17.12 24.22 -6.48
N GLU A 166 -16.37 24.25 -7.56
CA GLU A 166 -16.77 24.87 -8.84
C GLU A 166 -17.97 24.16 -9.48
N GLN A 167 -18.14 22.85 -9.22
CA GLN A 167 -19.32 22.07 -9.62
C GLN A 167 -20.55 22.30 -8.72
N GLY A 168 -20.44 23.16 -7.69
CA GLY A 168 -21.56 23.52 -6.81
C GLY A 168 -21.69 22.70 -5.53
N TYR A 169 -20.70 21.85 -5.19
CA TYR A 169 -20.70 21.16 -3.90
C TYR A 169 -20.26 22.13 -2.79
N THR A 170 -21.17 22.40 -1.84
CA THR A 170 -20.97 23.41 -0.79
C THR A 170 -20.76 22.82 0.61
N ARG A 171 -20.86 21.51 0.75
CA ARG A 171 -20.73 20.81 2.04
C ARG A 171 -19.65 19.75 1.97
N ALA A 172 -18.81 19.67 3.00
CA ALA A 172 -17.80 18.62 3.16
C ALA A 172 -18.05 17.87 4.47
N VAL A 173 -17.92 16.55 4.42
CA VAL A 173 -17.90 15.68 5.61
C VAL A 173 -16.47 15.17 5.78
N VAL A 174 -15.87 15.43 6.93
CA VAL A 174 -14.51 14.98 7.26
C VAL A 174 -14.62 13.73 8.14
N LEU A 175 -14.03 12.63 7.68
CA LEU A 175 -13.98 11.36 8.40
C LEU A 175 -12.51 10.96 8.61
N ASP A 176 -12.17 10.51 9.82
CA ASP A 176 -10.84 9.96 10.14
C ASP A 176 -10.97 8.72 11.03
N LEU A 177 -10.07 7.76 10.83
CA LEU A 177 -10.04 6.51 11.58
C LEU A 177 -9.02 6.60 12.71
N SER A 178 -9.51 6.61 13.95
CA SER A 178 -8.65 6.65 15.13
C SER A 178 -7.77 5.40 15.21
N LYS A 179 -6.44 5.61 15.37
CA LYS A 179 -5.45 4.54 15.55
C LYS A 179 -5.54 3.43 14.48
N TYR A 180 -5.82 3.79 13.23
CA TYR A 180 -6.07 2.85 12.15
C TYR A 180 -5.04 1.71 12.08
N PHE A 181 -3.75 2.03 12.11
CA PHE A 181 -2.68 1.02 12.03
C PHE A 181 -2.57 0.12 13.27
N ASP A 182 -3.03 0.59 14.42
CA ASP A 182 -3.02 -0.21 15.66
C ASP A 182 -4.25 -1.12 15.77
N THR A 183 -5.35 -0.77 15.07
CA THR A 183 -6.65 -1.46 15.15
C THR A 183 -7.00 -2.25 13.90
N LEU A 184 -6.13 -2.23 12.88
CA LEU A 184 -6.36 -2.93 11.62
C LEU A 184 -6.52 -4.44 11.84
N ASN A 185 -7.63 -4.99 11.35
CA ASN A 185 -7.85 -6.43 11.36
C ASN A 185 -7.02 -7.10 10.25
N HIS A 186 -5.92 -7.75 10.64
CA HIS A 186 -4.99 -8.39 9.70
C HIS A 186 -5.65 -9.51 8.89
N THR A 187 -6.59 -10.26 9.47
CA THR A 187 -7.29 -11.32 8.75
C THR A 187 -8.14 -10.76 7.61
N ILE A 188 -8.86 -9.67 7.86
CA ILE A 188 -9.64 -8.99 6.81
C ILE A 188 -8.71 -8.45 5.74
N LEU A 189 -7.60 -7.80 6.12
CA LEU A 189 -6.62 -7.28 5.16
C LEU A 189 -6.06 -8.39 4.27
N LEU A 190 -5.61 -9.51 4.85
CA LEU A 190 -5.07 -10.64 4.10
C LEU A 190 -6.13 -11.25 3.16
N ASN A 191 -7.38 -11.37 3.61
CA ASN A 191 -8.47 -11.85 2.75
C ASN A 191 -8.75 -10.90 1.58
N LEU A 192 -8.62 -9.59 1.78
CA LEU A 192 -8.73 -8.62 0.69
C LEU A 192 -7.57 -8.73 -0.30
N LEU A 193 -6.34 -8.92 0.20
CA LEU A 193 -5.17 -9.14 -0.64
C LEU A 193 -5.29 -10.43 -1.46
N ARG A 194 -5.74 -11.53 -0.86
CA ARG A 194 -5.96 -12.83 -1.54
C ARG A 194 -6.95 -12.77 -2.70
N LYS A 195 -7.88 -11.81 -2.70
CA LYS A 195 -8.80 -11.62 -3.83
C LYS A 195 -8.08 -11.22 -5.12
N GLN A 196 -6.95 -10.57 -5.00
CA GLN A 196 -6.18 -10.00 -6.11
C GLN A 196 -4.92 -10.82 -6.41
N VAL A 197 -4.26 -11.26 -5.35
CA VAL A 197 -3.07 -12.09 -5.44
C VAL A 197 -3.52 -13.54 -5.31
N LYS A 198 -3.60 -14.26 -6.43
CA LYS A 198 -3.81 -15.69 -6.43
C LYS A 198 -2.46 -16.36 -6.17
N ASP A 199 -2.21 -16.75 -4.94
CA ASP A 199 -1.12 -17.64 -4.58
C ASP A 199 -1.77 -18.96 -4.15
N GLU A 200 -1.38 -20.08 -4.79
CA GLU A 200 -1.94 -21.40 -4.53
C GLU A 200 -1.24 -22.10 -3.35
N ARG A 201 -0.31 -21.42 -2.69
CA ARG A 201 0.37 -21.92 -1.50
C ARG A 201 -0.42 -21.54 -0.26
N ASP A 202 -1.18 -22.47 0.27
CA ASP A 202 -1.79 -22.43 1.60
C ASP A 202 -0.76 -22.72 2.72
#